data_48f495f0db1a83b5f1a4b3234f2bded1
#
_entry.id   48f495f0db1a83b5f1a4b3234f2bded1
#
_cell.length_a   1.000
_cell.length_b   1.000
_cell.length_c   1.000
_cell.angle_alpha   90.00
_cell.angle_beta   90.00
_cell.angle_gamma   90.00
#
_symmetry.space_group_name_H-M   'P 1'
#
loop_
_entity.id
_entity.type
_entity.pdbx_description
1 polymer ?
#
loop_
_entity_poly.entity_id
_entity_poly.type
_entity_poly.pdbx_seq_one_letter_code
_entity_poly.pdbx_strand_id
1 'polypeptide(L)'
;GYTEIVLPSTLTQISGSPSNGCDSLVWKVAKGNKSFKADEEGALYDYKMETLMVLNGGSGDSYTVKDGTTTIREWALYENSVIKTLIIPASVTKLSADCISATPNLTTIICLGTVPAEFKPNSGTNKVGPSKLTKTLYVPKGCVEIYKEKWAALLAEGNWEVKVWPN
;
A
#
# COMPACT_ATOMS: atom_id res chain seq x y z
N GLY A 1 -14.50 11.77 -14.29
CA GLY A 1 -13.92 10.40 -14.28
C GLY A 1 -14.84 9.45 -13.53
N TYR A 2 -14.67 8.17 -13.72
CA TYR A 2 -15.40 7.16 -12.97
C TYR A 2 -14.95 7.20 -11.51
N THR A 3 -15.90 7.15 -10.59
CA THR A 3 -15.64 7.16 -9.14
C THR A 3 -15.83 5.78 -8.51
N GLU A 4 -16.39 4.83 -9.26
CA GLU A 4 -16.67 3.48 -8.78
C GLU A 4 -16.51 2.46 -9.91
N ILE A 5 -15.91 1.32 -9.63
CA ILE A 5 -15.91 0.13 -10.47
C ILE A 5 -16.51 -1.03 -9.68
N VAL A 6 -17.50 -1.70 -10.27
CA VAL A 6 -18.09 -2.90 -9.69
C VAL A 6 -17.56 -4.12 -10.44
N LEU A 7 -16.80 -4.98 -9.77
CA LEU A 7 -16.34 -6.25 -10.34
C LEU A 7 -17.48 -7.25 -10.39
N PRO A 8 -17.78 -7.85 -11.56
CA PRO A 8 -18.84 -8.85 -11.68
C PRO A 8 -18.50 -10.13 -10.92
N SER A 9 -19.53 -10.89 -10.57
CA SER A 9 -19.38 -12.16 -9.81
C SER A 9 -18.55 -13.22 -10.53
N THR A 10 -18.46 -13.13 -11.86
CA THR A 10 -17.74 -14.08 -12.73
C THR A 10 -16.26 -13.75 -12.94
N LEU A 11 -15.81 -12.54 -12.57
CA LEU A 11 -14.40 -12.15 -12.74
C LEU A 11 -13.52 -12.89 -11.76
N THR A 12 -12.48 -13.55 -12.27
CA THR A 12 -11.57 -14.38 -11.47
C THR A 12 -10.13 -13.88 -11.42
N GLN A 13 -9.75 -12.97 -12.33
CA GLN A 13 -8.38 -12.48 -12.41
C GLN A 13 -8.33 -10.99 -12.78
N ILE A 14 -7.36 -10.29 -12.22
CA ILE A 14 -6.99 -8.92 -12.57
C ILE A 14 -5.48 -8.90 -12.74
N SER A 15 -5.00 -8.42 -13.88
CA SER A 15 -3.58 -8.27 -14.18
C SER A 15 -3.19 -6.80 -14.30
N GLY A 16 -1.91 -6.52 -14.08
CA GLY A 16 -1.36 -5.18 -14.18
C GLY A 16 -1.88 -4.23 -13.08
N SER A 17 -1.90 -2.96 -13.38
CA SER A 17 -2.47 -1.91 -12.55
C SER A 17 -3.66 -1.27 -13.29
N PRO A 18 -4.86 -1.82 -13.14
CA PRO A 18 -6.00 -1.50 -14.02
C PRO A 18 -6.61 -0.12 -13.79
N SER A 19 -6.16 0.61 -12.80
CA SER A 19 -6.74 1.89 -12.37
C SER A 19 -5.69 2.95 -12.05
N ASN A 20 -4.54 2.92 -12.72
CA ASN A 20 -3.48 3.93 -12.54
C ASN A 20 -4.02 5.35 -12.64
N GLY A 21 -3.60 6.22 -11.71
CA GLY A 21 -3.96 7.63 -11.71
C GLY A 21 -5.46 7.92 -11.51
N CYS A 22 -6.24 6.96 -11.03
CA CYS A 22 -7.67 7.14 -10.75
C CYS A 22 -7.88 7.59 -9.30
N ASP A 23 -7.64 8.88 -9.03
CA ASP A 23 -7.61 9.44 -7.67
C ASP A 23 -8.95 9.43 -6.92
N SER A 24 -10.07 9.27 -7.62
CA SER A 24 -11.41 9.24 -6.99
C SER A 24 -12.05 7.87 -7.02
N LEU A 25 -11.31 6.83 -7.46
CA LEU A 25 -11.89 5.52 -7.69
C LEU A 25 -11.96 4.71 -6.40
N VAL A 26 -13.10 4.06 -6.19
CA VAL A 26 -13.31 2.98 -5.21
C VAL A 26 -13.76 1.71 -5.92
N TRP A 27 -13.37 0.59 -5.37
CA TRP A 27 -13.75 -0.72 -5.87
C TRP A 27 -14.97 -1.25 -5.12
N LYS A 28 -15.85 -1.90 -5.86
CA LYS A 28 -16.91 -2.74 -5.32
C LYS A 28 -16.88 -4.11 -5.99
N VAL A 29 -17.39 -5.10 -5.31
CA VAL A 29 -17.39 -6.47 -5.80
C VAL A 29 -18.82 -7.01 -5.70
N ALA A 30 -19.34 -7.53 -6.81
CA ALA A 30 -20.69 -8.08 -6.87
C ALA A 30 -20.82 -9.31 -5.96
N LYS A 31 -22.00 -9.45 -5.36
CA LYS A 31 -22.34 -10.62 -4.52
C LYS A 31 -22.11 -11.91 -5.31
N GLY A 32 -21.46 -12.87 -4.67
CA GLY A 32 -21.15 -14.17 -5.27
C GLY A 32 -19.80 -14.26 -5.97
N ASN A 33 -19.02 -13.16 -6.08
CA ASN A 33 -17.64 -13.27 -6.51
C ASN A 33 -16.83 -14.06 -5.47
N LYS A 34 -16.04 -15.03 -5.94
CA LYS A 34 -15.24 -15.94 -5.09
C LYS A 34 -13.72 -15.68 -5.20
N SER A 35 -13.36 -14.64 -5.94
CA SER A 35 -11.94 -14.30 -6.20
C SER A 35 -11.52 -12.99 -5.55
N PHE A 36 -12.46 -12.07 -5.33
CA PHE A 36 -12.19 -10.74 -4.83
C PHE A 36 -13.18 -10.30 -3.76
N LYS A 37 -12.73 -9.36 -2.93
CA LYS A 37 -13.54 -8.57 -2.00
C LYS A 37 -13.07 -7.11 -2.05
N ALA A 38 -13.97 -6.18 -1.83
CA ALA A 38 -13.64 -4.80 -1.51
C ALA A 38 -13.94 -4.56 -0.04
N ASP A 39 -13.11 -3.74 0.61
CA ASP A 39 -13.41 -3.29 1.96
C ASP A 39 -14.38 -2.11 1.95
N GLU A 40 -14.72 -1.61 3.13
CA GLU A 40 -15.64 -0.49 3.31
C GLU A 40 -15.10 0.85 2.78
N GLU A 41 -13.78 0.97 2.62
CA GLU A 41 -13.10 2.15 2.09
C GLU A 41 -12.88 2.06 0.57
N GLY A 42 -13.27 0.94 -0.05
CA GLY A 42 -13.19 0.73 -1.49
C GLY A 42 -11.82 0.27 -1.99
N ALA A 43 -10.97 -0.26 -1.13
CA ALA A 43 -9.77 -0.97 -1.54
C ALA A 43 -10.11 -2.40 -1.97
N LEU A 44 -9.40 -2.90 -2.97
CA LEU A 44 -9.62 -4.23 -3.52
C LEU A 44 -8.64 -5.23 -2.94
N TYR A 45 -9.16 -6.35 -2.47
CA TYR A 45 -8.42 -7.50 -1.95
C TYR A 45 -8.73 -8.78 -2.73
N ASP A 46 -7.88 -9.80 -2.56
CA ASP A 46 -8.27 -11.17 -2.88
C ASP A 46 -9.43 -11.63 -1.97
N TYR A 47 -10.08 -12.73 -2.31
CA TYR A 47 -11.27 -13.20 -1.59
C TYR A 47 -11.03 -13.49 -0.10
N LYS A 48 -9.82 -13.93 0.25
CA LYS A 48 -9.44 -14.24 1.64
C LYS A 48 -9.03 -13.01 2.44
N MET A 49 -8.92 -11.85 1.82
CA MET A 49 -8.39 -10.62 2.43
C MET A 49 -6.91 -10.75 2.87
N GLU A 50 -6.16 -11.67 2.26
CA GLU A 50 -4.74 -11.90 2.55
C GLU A 50 -3.82 -11.06 1.66
N THR A 51 -4.32 -10.58 0.52
CA THR A 51 -3.56 -9.76 -0.43
C THR A 51 -4.29 -8.45 -0.74
N LEU A 52 -3.66 -7.32 -0.44
CA LEU A 52 -4.10 -6.02 -0.96
C LEU A 52 -3.75 -5.95 -2.45
N MET A 53 -4.78 -5.93 -3.30
CA MET A 53 -4.64 -5.97 -4.76
C MET A 53 -4.52 -4.59 -5.37
N VAL A 54 -5.40 -3.65 -4.98
CA VAL A 54 -5.42 -2.27 -5.49
C VAL A 54 -5.96 -1.33 -4.42
N LEU A 55 -5.28 -0.21 -4.22
CA LEU A 55 -5.72 0.91 -3.40
C LEU A 55 -5.66 2.19 -4.24
N ASN A 56 -6.81 2.74 -4.60
CA ASN A 56 -6.90 4.01 -5.30
C ASN A 56 -7.17 5.19 -4.35
N GLY A 57 -7.09 6.40 -4.88
CA GLY A 57 -7.28 7.61 -4.10
C GLY A 57 -8.68 7.82 -3.53
N GLY A 58 -9.71 7.16 -4.09
CA GLY A 58 -11.07 7.17 -3.54
C GLY A 58 -11.17 6.62 -2.12
N SER A 59 -10.17 5.84 -1.68
CA SER A 59 -10.07 5.34 -0.30
C SER A 59 -9.57 6.40 0.71
N GLY A 60 -9.29 7.63 0.27
CA GLY A 60 -8.84 8.73 1.12
C GLY A 60 -7.32 8.91 1.18
N ASP A 61 -6.88 9.89 1.95
CA ASP A 61 -5.46 10.26 2.07
C ASP A 61 -4.71 9.51 3.20
N SER A 62 -5.42 8.75 4.01
CA SER A 62 -4.88 7.86 5.03
C SER A 62 -5.57 6.51 4.95
N TYR A 63 -4.80 5.43 4.88
CA TYR A 63 -5.34 4.10 4.77
C TYR A 63 -4.63 3.12 5.68
N THR A 64 -5.42 2.31 6.40
CA THR A 64 -4.92 1.20 7.20
C THR A 64 -5.19 -0.11 6.46
N VAL A 65 -4.13 -0.80 6.07
CA VAL A 65 -4.24 -2.14 5.47
C VAL A 65 -4.93 -3.07 6.46
N LYS A 66 -5.87 -3.87 6.01
CA LYS A 66 -6.69 -4.73 6.89
C LYS A 66 -5.81 -5.75 7.61
N ASP A 67 -6.08 -5.92 8.89
CA ASP A 67 -5.40 -6.96 9.68
C ASP A 67 -5.67 -8.36 9.10
N GLY A 68 -4.67 -9.23 9.16
CA GLY A 68 -4.69 -10.52 8.46
C GLY A 68 -4.15 -10.47 7.03
N THR A 69 -3.97 -9.28 6.43
CA THR A 69 -3.29 -9.14 5.14
C THR A 69 -1.83 -9.53 5.29
N THR A 70 -1.34 -10.42 4.44
CA THR A 70 0.05 -10.90 4.43
C THR A 70 0.89 -10.26 3.35
N THR A 71 0.27 -9.81 2.26
CA THR A 71 0.95 -9.29 1.08
C THR A 71 0.32 -8.00 0.56
N ILE A 72 1.15 -7.00 0.26
CA ILE A 72 0.79 -5.88 -0.61
C ILE A 72 1.32 -6.21 -1.99
N ARG A 73 0.41 -6.33 -2.97
CA ARG A 73 0.70 -6.79 -4.32
C ARG A 73 1.53 -5.76 -5.08
N GLU A 74 2.26 -6.21 -6.09
CA GLU A 74 2.89 -5.36 -7.10
C GLU A 74 1.89 -4.37 -7.69
N TRP A 75 2.28 -3.08 -7.74
CA TRP A 75 1.46 -1.95 -8.19
C TRP A 75 0.17 -1.68 -7.41
N ALA A 76 0.04 -2.17 -6.19
CA ALA A 76 -1.20 -2.00 -5.40
C ALA A 76 -1.56 -0.53 -5.18
N LEU A 77 -0.58 0.35 -4.95
CA LEU A 77 -0.76 1.80 -4.79
C LEU A 77 -0.12 2.62 -5.93
N TYR A 78 0.21 1.98 -7.05
CA TYR A 78 0.91 2.65 -8.15
C TYR A 78 0.13 3.85 -8.68
N GLU A 79 0.81 5.01 -8.80
CA GLU A 79 0.22 6.29 -9.21
C GLU A 79 -0.94 6.80 -8.33
N ASN A 80 -1.04 6.34 -7.08
CA ASN A 80 -1.98 6.93 -6.13
C ASN A 80 -1.46 8.30 -5.65
N SER A 81 -2.05 9.38 -6.16
CA SER A 81 -1.64 10.74 -5.83
C SER A 81 -2.36 11.32 -4.61
N VAL A 82 -3.28 10.59 -3.98
CA VAL A 82 -4.06 11.06 -2.83
C VAL A 82 -3.45 10.62 -1.51
N ILE A 83 -2.94 9.39 -1.44
CA ILE A 83 -2.44 8.81 -0.20
C ILE A 83 -1.28 9.62 0.40
N LYS A 84 -1.38 9.96 1.68
CA LYS A 84 -0.35 10.64 2.48
C LYS A 84 0.19 9.76 3.59
N THR A 85 -0.67 8.91 4.16
CA THR A 85 -0.33 8.01 5.26
C THR A 85 -0.77 6.58 4.95
N LEU A 86 0.16 5.65 5.03
CA LEU A 86 -0.08 4.21 4.90
C LEU A 86 0.26 3.51 6.21
N ILE A 87 -0.71 2.80 6.79
CA ILE A 87 -0.52 2.02 8.01
C ILE A 87 -0.51 0.54 7.65
N ILE A 88 0.58 -0.14 8.01
CA ILE A 88 0.86 -1.52 7.65
C ILE A 88 0.81 -2.38 8.93
N PRO A 89 -0.17 -3.30 9.05
CA PRO A 89 -0.30 -4.16 10.22
C PRO A 89 0.83 -5.19 10.33
N ALA A 90 0.99 -5.75 11.52
CA ALA A 90 2.03 -6.75 11.81
C ALA A 90 1.88 -8.05 10.99
N SER A 91 0.68 -8.32 10.47
CA SER A 91 0.39 -9.48 9.62
C SER A 91 1.06 -9.43 8.25
N VAL A 92 1.40 -8.23 7.74
CA VAL A 92 2.03 -8.08 6.43
C VAL A 92 3.49 -8.52 6.50
N THR A 93 3.81 -9.54 5.71
CA THR A 93 5.16 -10.13 5.61
C THR A 93 5.87 -9.80 4.30
N LYS A 94 5.12 -9.26 3.31
CA LYS A 94 5.68 -8.98 1.99
C LYS A 94 5.09 -7.72 1.35
N LEU A 95 5.98 -6.83 0.94
CA LEU A 95 5.72 -5.72 0.02
C LEU A 95 6.36 -6.07 -1.33
N SER A 96 5.53 -6.34 -2.33
CA SER A 96 6.01 -6.69 -3.67
C SER A 96 6.61 -5.49 -4.38
N ALA A 97 7.36 -5.73 -5.46
CA ALA A 97 7.99 -4.67 -6.22
C ALA A 97 6.98 -3.61 -6.69
N ASP A 98 7.39 -2.36 -6.70
CA ASP A 98 6.57 -1.22 -7.14
C ASP A 98 5.19 -1.06 -6.44
N CYS A 99 4.95 -1.74 -5.33
CA CYS A 99 3.64 -1.74 -4.67
C CYS A 99 3.22 -0.36 -4.16
N ILE A 100 4.17 0.51 -3.80
CA ILE A 100 3.96 1.88 -3.31
C ILE A 100 4.68 2.93 -4.18
N SER A 101 5.12 2.58 -5.39
CA SER A 101 5.83 3.51 -6.26
C SER A 101 4.90 4.54 -6.90
N ALA A 102 5.46 5.66 -7.36
CA ALA A 102 4.72 6.78 -7.94
C ALA A 102 3.58 7.32 -7.04
N THR A 103 3.82 7.36 -5.74
CA THR A 103 2.90 7.95 -4.75
C THR A 103 3.37 9.34 -4.32
N PRO A 104 3.16 10.40 -5.11
CA PRO A 104 3.85 11.69 -4.94
C PRO A 104 3.55 12.40 -3.62
N ASN A 105 2.47 12.05 -2.94
CA ASN A 105 2.05 12.67 -1.69
C ASN A 105 2.26 11.80 -0.45
N LEU A 106 2.75 10.56 -0.59
CA LEU A 106 2.99 9.66 0.55
C LEU A 106 4.19 10.15 1.38
N THR A 107 3.90 10.70 2.55
CA THR A 107 4.90 11.26 3.47
C THR A 107 5.10 10.43 4.72
N THR A 108 4.16 9.54 5.02
CA THR A 108 4.17 8.78 6.29
C THR A 108 3.85 7.31 6.03
N ILE A 109 4.72 6.44 6.49
CA ILE A 109 4.44 5.00 6.57
C ILE A 109 4.55 4.59 8.04
N ILE A 110 3.56 3.86 8.55
CA ILE A 110 3.53 3.35 9.91
C ILE A 110 3.51 1.83 9.85
N CYS A 111 4.56 1.20 10.33
CA CYS A 111 4.65 -0.26 10.44
C CYS A 111 4.36 -0.68 11.88
N LEU A 112 3.37 -1.53 12.08
CA LEU A 112 2.98 -2.02 13.41
C LEU A 112 3.70 -3.33 13.80
N GLY A 113 4.36 -3.98 12.83
CA GLY A 113 5.11 -5.21 13.05
C GLY A 113 6.48 -4.99 13.67
N THR A 114 6.88 -5.83 14.62
CA THR A 114 8.26 -5.85 15.15
C THR A 114 9.24 -6.54 14.22
N VAL A 115 8.74 -7.33 13.27
CA VAL A 115 9.53 -7.94 12.19
C VAL A 115 9.21 -7.19 10.90
N PRO A 116 10.19 -6.55 10.26
CA PRO A 116 9.97 -5.86 8.99
C PRO A 116 9.51 -6.86 7.91
N ALA A 117 8.47 -6.48 7.16
CA ALA A 117 8.09 -7.21 5.96
C ALA A 117 9.23 -7.23 4.94
N GLU A 118 9.32 -8.29 4.13
CA GLU A 118 10.19 -8.29 2.97
C GLU A 118 9.77 -7.16 2.03
N PHE A 119 10.67 -6.21 1.80
CA PHE A 119 10.45 -5.11 0.86
C PHE A 119 11.25 -5.35 -0.41
N LYS A 120 10.55 -5.48 -1.54
CA LYS A 120 11.21 -5.54 -2.86
C LYS A 120 11.34 -4.12 -3.41
N PRO A 121 12.57 -3.71 -3.79
CA PRO A 121 12.80 -2.39 -4.37
C PRO A 121 11.95 -2.13 -5.61
N ASN A 122 11.67 -0.85 -5.83
CA ASN A 122 11.00 -0.41 -7.04
C ASN A 122 11.88 -0.67 -8.27
N SER A 123 11.27 -1.10 -9.37
CA SER A 123 11.99 -1.46 -10.60
C SER A 123 12.35 -0.27 -11.49
N GLY A 124 11.80 0.91 -11.20
CA GLY A 124 11.90 2.10 -12.02
C GLY A 124 12.40 3.36 -11.32
N THR A 125 12.26 4.49 -12.01
CA THR A 125 12.58 5.83 -11.51
C THR A 125 11.47 6.45 -10.67
N ASN A 126 10.33 5.78 -10.55
CA ASN A 126 9.13 6.25 -9.85
C ASN A 126 9.31 6.12 -8.33
N LYS A 127 9.61 7.24 -7.70
CA LYS A 127 9.92 7.30 -6.27
C LYS A 127 8.67 7.23 -5.38
N VAL A 128 8.90 6.84 -4.15
CA VAL A 128 7.90 6.87 -3.08
C VAL A 128 7.91 8.23 -2.40
N GLY A 129 6.78 8.93 -2.48
CA GLY A 129 6.58 10.22 -1.83
C GLY A 129 7.30 11.39 -2.49
N PRO A 130 7.10 12.60 -1.95
CA PRO A 130 7.70 13.82 -2.49
C PRO A 130 9.21 13.85 -2.29
N SER A 131 9.97 14.18 -3.33
CA SER A 131 11.44 14.18 -3.28
C SER A 131 12.05 15.28 -2.42
N LYS A 132 11.32 16.40 -2.23
CA LYS A 132 11.82 17.59 -1.50
C LYS A 132 11.44 17.62 -0.02
N LEU A 133 10.49 16.79 0.41
CA LEU A 133 10.03 16.79 1.79
C LEU A 133 10.67 15.63 2.56
N THR A 134 10.91 15.84 3.85
CA THR A 134 11.26 14.75 4.77
C THR A 134 10.04 13.86 4.97
N LYS A 135 10.24 12.57 4.76
CA LYS A 135 9.23 11.53 4.95
C LYS A 135 9.55 10.75 6.21
N THR A 136 8.55 10.20 6.85
CA THR A 136 8.74 9.48 8.11
C THR A 136 8.25 8.04 7.99
N LEU A 137 9.12 7.11 8.37
CA LEU A 137 8.80 5.72 8.62
C LEU A 137 8.70 5.52 10.14
N TYR A 138 7.50 5.33 10.64
CA TYR A 138 7.28 4.98 12.04
C TYR A 138 7.32 3.46 12.23
N VAL A 139 8.00 3.02 13.28
CA VAL A 139 8.19 1.60 13.62
C VAL A 139 8.02 1.38 15.12
N PRO A 140 7.77 0.15 15.59
CA PRO A 140 7.66 -0.14 17.01
C PRO A 140 8.96 0.16 17.77
N LYS A 141 8.80 0.40 19.07
CA LYS A 141 9.93 0.64 19.98
C LYS A 141 10.95 -0.50 19.90
N GLY A 142 12.23 -0.14 19.75
CA GLY A 142 13.34 -1.11 19.63
C GLY A 142 13.57 -1.66 18.21
N CYS A 143 12.74 -1.26 17.21
CA CYS A 143 12.82 -1.81 15.85
C CYS A 143 13.50 -0.87 14.84
N VAL A 144 13.96 0.31 15.24
CA VAL A 144 14.52 1.32 14.32
C VAL A 144 15.65 0.75 13.49
N GLU A 145 16.63 0.08 14.11
CA GLU A 145 17.82 -0.38 13.40
C GLU A 145 17.53 -1.54 12.45
N ILE A 146 16.65 -2.48 12.82
CA ILE A 146 16.31 -3.57 11.92
C ILE A 146 15.48 -3.08 10.71
N TYR A 147 14.62 -2.08 10.89
CA TYR A 147 13.92 -1.47 9.76
C TYR A 147 14.86 -0.69 8.85
N LYS A 148 15.84 0.05 9.39
CA LYS A 148 16.88 0.70 8.59
C LYS A 148 17.66 -0.30 7.74
N GLU A 149 18.01 -1.46 8.30
CA GLU A 149 18.69 -2.52 7.57
C GLU A 149 17.81 -3.13 6.47
N LYS A 150 16.62 -3.60 6.85
CA LYS A 150 15.75 -4.36 5.94
C LYS A 150 15.08 -3.50 4.86
N TRP A 151 14.83 -2.23 5.16
CA TRP A 151 14.20 -1.28 4.23
C TRP A 151 15.18 -0.25 3.67
N ALA A 152 16.48 -0.55 3.67
CA ALA A 152 17.53 0.32 3.16
C ALA A 152 17.27 0.79 1.72
N ALA A 153 16.66 -0.05 0.87
CA ALA A 153 16.29 0.31 -0.49
C ALA A 153 15.25 1.45 -0.54
N LEU A 154 14.22 1.41 0.31
CA LEU A 154 13.24 2.50 0.43
C LEU A 154 13.90 3.78 0.95
N LEU A 155 14.72 3.65 1.98
CA LEU A 155 15.39 4.81 2.61
C LEU A 155 16.36 5.49 1.64
N ALA A 156 17.00 4.74 0.75
CA ALA A 156 17.89 5.26 -0.29
C ALA A 156 17.17 6.06 -1.39
N GLU A 157 15.83 5.90 -1.53
CA GLU A 157 15.04 6.72 -2.46
C GLU A 157 14.92 8.20 -2.03
N GLY A 158 15.43 8.55 -0.87
CA GLY A 158 15.69 9.91 -0.41
C GLY A 158 14.76 10.44 0.69
N ASN A 159 15.35 11.19 1.61
CA ASN A 159 14.69 11.98 2.67
C ASN A 159 13.72 11.21 3.59
N TRP A 160 14.04 9.97 3.93
CA TRP A 160 13.30 9.20 4.93
C TRP A 160 13.97 9.27 6.29
N GLU A 161 13.19 9.57 7.34
CA GLU A 161 13.58 9.42 8.74
C GLU A 161 12.85 8.22 9.35
N VAL A 162 13.57 7.39 10.10
CA VAL A 162 12.96 6.27 10.83
C VAL A 162 12.80 6.67 12.29
N LYS A 163 11.57 6.64 12.79
CA LYS A 163 11.20 7.06 14.15
C LYS A 163 10.40 5.99 14.86
N VAL A 164 10.46 5.99 16.19
CA VAL A 164 9.57 5.17 17.01
C VAL A 164 8.16 5.73 16.90
N TRP A 165 7.18 4.86 16.68
CA TRP A 165 5.78 5.24 16.72
C TRP A 165 5.41 5.70 18.14
N PRO A 166 4.88 6.91 18.32
CA PRO A 166 4.40 7.34 19.62
C PRO A 166 3.14 6.52 19.98
N ASN A 167 3.24 5.73 21.03
CA ASN A 167 2.09 5.05 21.63
C ASN A 167 1.27 6.05 22.48
#